data_e72743defd733a7cdcc75c34adfca503
#
_entry.id   e72743defd733a7cdcc75c34adfca503
#
_cell.length_a   1.000
_cell.length_b   1.000
_cell.length_c   1.000
_cell.angle_alpha   90.00
_cell.angle_beta   90.00
_cell.angle_gamma   90.00
#
_symmetry.space_group_name_H-M   'P 1'
#
loop_
_entity.id
_entity.type
_entity.pdbx_description
1 polymer ?
#
loop_
_entity_poly.entity_id
_entity_poly.type
_entity_poly.pdbx_seq_one_letter_code
_entity_poly.pdbx_strand_id
1 'polypeptide(L)'
;MTLSTPGPTLGVVGGGQLGRMLGEAAAPLGVELVVTDPTPDPPAAPVVRDALVGEFDDEATFRELAERADVLTYEIELADPDVLERVAEETGTPVHPDPETLRTIQDKLVQKRRLSEAGVPVPEFRQVDSADDLREACEELGYPAMLKAREGGYDGRGNVPVESPEDVEGAFAAIDGPAMVEEMVDFERELAVMGCRGADGERDTFPVTETIHEEEILRESVSPPRTDDDAVLNRARAVVLDVLDAMDGRGVFGVELFETPDGEILLNEIAPRPHNSGHWTIEGCHTSQFEQHVRAVMGMALGTTERRAPTVSANVLGDVEERRPATLSGEESVLATPRAHLHWYGKHDVYELRKMGHVTLVGGDDGDEESDTDDLLGEVRALRDELTFQQ
;
A
#
# COMPACT_ATOMS: atom_id res chain seq x y z
N MET A 1 6.98 26.95 2.70
CA MET A 1 8.24 26.56 2.05
C MET A 1 8.51 27.51 0.89
N THR A 2 9.76 27.89 0.64
CA THR A 2 10.15 28.70 -0.53
C THR A 2 10.75 27.76 -1.57
N LEU A 3 10.29 27.82 -2.81
CA LEU A 3 10.90 27.05 -3.89
C LEU A 3 12.30 27.61 -4.19
N SER A 4 13.29 26.75 -4.22
CA SER A 4 14.69 27.07 -4.50
C SER A 4 15.30 26.05 -5.47
N THR A 5 16.48 26.34 -5.99
CA THR A 5 17.27 25.39 -6.79
C THR A 5 18.70 25.42 -6.25
N PRO A 6 19.24 24.32 -5.73
CA PRO A 6 18.58 23.02 -5.54
C PRO A 6 17.38 23.12 -4.60
N GLY A 7 16.41 22.22 -4.78
CA GLY A 7 15.24 22.09 -3.93
C GLY A 7 15.55 21.39 -2.60
N PRO A 8 14.55 21.30 -1.70
CA PRO A 8 14.67 20.45 -0.54
C PRO A 8 14.73 18.98 -0.99
N THR A 9 15.38 18.14 -0.17
CA THR A 9 15.62 16.74 -0.50
C THR A 9 14.82 15.83 0.43
N LEU A 10 14.07 14.90 -0.17
CA LEU A 10 13.40 13.80 0.52
C LEU A 10 14.26 12.52 0.37
N GLY A 11 14.67 11.96 1.50
CA GLY A 11 15.32 10.66 1.54
C GLY A 11 14.28 9.55 1.68
N VAL A 12 14.34 8.52 0.84
CA VAL A 12 13.37 7.41 0.84
C VAL A 12 14.10 6.09 1.06
N VAL A 13 13.70 5.36 2.10
CA VAL A 13 14.13 3.98 2.29
C VAL A 13 13.24 3.08 1.44
N GLY A 14 13.85 2.48 0.42
CA GLY A 14 13.21 1.75 -0.66
C GLY A 14 13.27 2.53 -1.98
N GLY A 15 13.73 1.85 -3.03
CA GLY A 15 13.84 2.38 -4.40
C GLY A 15 12.98 1.60 -5.41
N GLY A 16 11.94 0.91 -4.93
CA GLY A 16 11.02 0.15 -5.77
C GLY A 16 10.06 1.01 -6.57
N GLN A 17 8.93 0.44 -6.98
CA GLN A 17 7.93 1.16 -7.78
C GLN A 17 7.30 2.35 -7.04
N LEU A 18 7.11 2.25 -5.71
CA LEU A 18 6.54 3.36 -4.96
C LEU A 18 7.54 4.51 -4.85
N GLY A 19 8.82 4.21 -4.59
CA GLY A 19 9.90 5.20 -4.62
C GLY A 19 10.01 5.89 -5.98
N ARG A 20 9.82 5.16 -7.09
CA ARG A 20 9.75 5.72 -8.44
C ARG A 20 8.58 6.71 -8.56
N MET A 21 7.37 6.30 -8.21
CA MET A 21 6.18 7.17 -8.32
C MET A 21 6.25 8.36 -7.34
N LEU A 22 6.92 8.22 -6.18
CA LEU A 22 7.24 9.35 -5.31
C LEU A 22 8.17 10.36 -6.00
N GLY A 23 9.21 9.89 -6.71
CA GLY A 23 10.11 10.74 -7.48
C GLY A 23 9.40 11.50 -8.61
N GLU A 24 8.53 10.81 -9.34
CA GLU A 24 7.71 11.40 -10.40
C GLU A 24 6.76 12.48 -9.84
N ALA A 25 6.14 12.26 -8.67
CA ALA A 25 5.26 13.22 -8.01
C ALA A 25 5.99 14.38 -7.33
N ALA A 26 7.20 14.18 -6.85
CA ALA A 26 8.00 15.19 -6.15
C ALA A 26 8.61 16.25 -7.12
N ALA A 27 8.96 15.83 -8.32
CA ALA A 27 9.63 16.70 -9.28
C ALA A 27 8.87 17.99 -9.61
N PRO A 28 7.55 17.99 -9.89
CA PRO A 28 6.78 19.21 -10.10
C PRO A 28 6.72 20.13 -8.87
N LEU A 29 6.89 19.59 -7.67
CA LEU A 29 6.92 20.34 -6.41
C LEU A 29 8.31 20.94 -6.12
N GLY A 30 9.30 20.67 -6.95
CA GLY A 30 10.69 21.11 -6.77
C GLY A 30 11.38 20.38 -5.60
N VAL A 31 10.94 19.19 -5.24
CA VAL A 31 11.56 18.32 -4.24
C VAL A 31 12.45 17.31 -4.96
N GLU A 32 13.70 17.21 -4.52
CA GLU A 32 14.65 16.21 -5.02
C GLU A 32 14.56 14.95 -4.17
N LEU A 33 14.67 13.75 -4.78
CA LEU A 33 14.72 12.49 -4.06
C LEU A 33 16.11 11.87 -4.08
N VAL A 34 16.49 11.29 -2.93
CA VAL A 34 17.58 10.30 -2.83
C VAL A 34 16.97 9.04 -2.22
N VAL A 35 17.25 7.89 -2.79
CA VAL A 35 16.70 6.61 -2.30
C VAL A 35 17.81 5.68 -1.82
N THR A 36 17.48 4.71 -0.97
CA THR A 36 18.33 3.54 -0.68
C THR A 36 17.59 2.25 -1.00
N ASP A 37 18.27 1.29 -1.62
CA ASP A 37 17.71 -0.01 -1.99
C ASP A 37 18.82 -1.06 -2.05
N PRO A 38 18.57 -2.33 -1.66
CA PRO A 38 19.55 -3.40 -1.82
C PRO A 38 19.91 -3.68 -3.28
N THR A 39 19.01 -3.34 -4.20
CA THR A 39 19.19 -3.59 -5.63
C THR A 39 19.98 -2.44 -6.27
N PRO A 40 21.15 -2.68 -6.89
CA PRO A 40 21.78 -1.70 -7.74
C PRO A 40 20.86 -1.32 -8.91
N ASP A 41 20.76 -0.04 -9.22
CA ASP A 41 19.88 0.49 -10.29
C ASP A 41 18.40 0.09 -10.08
N PRO A 42 17.80 0.49 -8.94
CA PRO A 42 16.43 0.12 -8.60
C PRO A 42 15.41 0.83 -9.52
N PRO A 43 14.14 0.42 -9.53
CA PRO A 43 13.06 1.05 -10.31
C PRO A 43 12.97 2.58 -10.21
N ALA A 44 13.32 3.16 -9.06
CA ALA A 44 13.34 4.60 -8.85
C ALA A 44 14.55 5.32 -9.50
N ALA A 45 15.65 4.63 -9.79
CA ALA A 45 16.90 5.24 -10.25
C ALA A 45 16.73 6.25 -11.42
N PRO A 46 15.87 6.01 -12.44
CA PRO A 46 15.71 6.96 -13.54
C PRO A 46 15.08 8.31 -13.17
N VAL A 47 14.43 8.43 -12.00
CA VAL A 47 13.61 9.59 -11.60
C VAL A 47 14.06 10.24 -10.29
N VAL A 48 15.14 9.74 -9.69
CA VAL A 48 15.71 10.28 -8.44
C VAL A 48 17.08 10.91 -8.71
N ARG A 49 17.54 11.75 -7.81
CA ARG A 49 18.84 12.42 -7.91
C ARG A 49 20.00 11.44 -7.71
N ASP A 50 19.81 10.48 -6.77
CA ASP A 50 20.81 9.46 -6.46
C ASP A 50 20.16 8.25 -5.82
N ALA A 51 20.78 7.06 -5.98
CA ALA A 51 20.36 5.81 -5.39
C ALA A 51 21.53 5.16 -4.66
N LEU A 52 21.42 5.04 -3.34
CA LEU A 52 22.42 4.41 -2.49
C LEU A 52 22.12 2.91 -2.42
N VAL A 53 23.16 2.09 -2.47
CA VAL A 53 23.01 0.63 -2.34
C VAL A 53 23.24 0.23 -0.90
N GLY A 54 22.22 -0.36 -0.25
CA GLY A 54 22.29 -0.83 1.12
C GLY A 54 21.03 -1.59 1.52
N GLU A 55 21.19 -2.52 2.47
CA GLU A 55 20.09 -3.30 3.01
C GLU A 55 19.12 -2.42 3.84
N PHE A 56 17.92 -2.91 4.12
CA PHE A 56 16.89 -2.17 4.85
C PHE A 56 17.13 -2.05 6.35
N ASP A 57 18.27 -2.55 6.84
CA ASP A 57 18.79 -2.45 8.20
C ASP A 57 20.22 -1.86 8.24
N ASP A 58 20.76 -1.40 7.09
CA ASP A 58 22.11 -0.84 7.01
C ASP A 58 22.17 0.58 7.57
N GLU A 59 22.60 0.70 8.82
CA GLU A 59 22.75 1.98 9.52
C GLU A 59 23.69 2.97 8.81
N ALA A 60 24.73 2.48 8.15
CA ALA A 60 25.68 3.35 7.47
C ALA A 60 25.04 4.03 6.25
N THR A 61 24.28 3.27 5.48
CA THR A 61 23.53 3.78 4.33
C THR A 61 22.39 4.71 4.75
N PHE A 62 21.66 4.38 5.84
CA PHE A 62 20.62 5.25 6.38
C PHE A 62 21.20 6.57 6.89
N ARG A 63 22.36 6.55 7.52
CA ARG A 63 23.08 7.76 7.94
C ARG A 63 23.48 8.62 6.75
N GLU A 64 24.06 8.02 5.71
CA GLU A 64 24.41 8.73 4.49
C GLU A 64 23.17 9.34 3.82
N LEU A 65 22.04 8.61 3.79
CA LEU A 65 20.77 9.10 3.29
C LEU A 65 20.29 10.32 4.10
N ALA A 66 20.32 10.23 5.44
CA ALA A 66 19.91 11.29 6.35
C ALA A 66 20.78 12.56 6.23
N GLU A 67 22.09 12.40 6.03
CA GLU A 67 23.02 13.54 5.83
C GLU A 67 22.76 14.29 4.50
N ARG A 68 22.08 13.66 3.55
CA ARG A 68 21.73 14.24 2.24
C ARG A 68 20.30 14.74 2.12
N ALA A 69 19.45 14.44 3.10
CA ALA A 69 18.02 14.72 3.09
C ALA A 69 17.60 15.73 4.16
N ASP A 70 16.55 16.50 3.88
CA ASP A 70 15.90 17.34 4.86
C ASP A 70 14.85 16.59 5.69
N VAL A 71 14.28 15.52 5.10
CA VAL A 71 13.28 14.63 5.72
C VAL A 71 13.52 13.21 5.20
N LEU A 72 13.30 12.20 6.03
CA LEU A 72 13.26 10.80 5.64
C LEU A 72 11.82 10.28 5.58
N THR A 73 11.59 9.37 4.66
CA THR A 73 10.40 8.52 4.58
C THR A 73 10.81 7.11 4.14
N TYR A 74 9.84 6.20 4.11
CA TYR A 74 10.05 4.84 3.62
C TYR A 74 8.89 4.41 2.72
N GLU A 75 9.19 3.53 1.76
CA GLU A 75 8.19 2.97 0.84
C GLU A 75 7.98 1.46 1.04
N ILE A 76 8.59 0.91 2.07
CA ILE A 76 8.58 -0.52 2.37
C ILE A 76 8.59 -0.77 3.88
N GLU A 77 7.81 -1.74 4.33
CA GLU A 77 7.72 -2.13 5.74
C GLU A 77 8.91 -2.96 6.22
N LEU A 78 9.89 -3.27 5.36
CA LEU A 78 11.11 -3.98 5.74
C LEU A 78 12.19 -3.06 6.31
N ALA A 79 12.01 -1.73 6.24
CA ALA A 79 12.93 -0.79 6.85
C ALA A 79 12.99 -1.00 8.37
N ASP A 80 14.20 -1.01 8.94
CA ASP A 80 14.40 -1.20 10.38
C ASP A 80 14.05 0.09 11.15
N PRO A 81 12.98 0.10 11.96
CA PRO A 81 12.54 1.28 12.68
C PRO A 81 13.50 1.71 13.78
N ASP A 82 14.27 0.79 14.40
CA ASP A 82 15.24 1.10 15.44
C ASP A 82 16.47 1.80 14.85
N VAL A 83 16.86 1.39 13.64
CA VAL A 83 17.92 2.08 12.87
C VAL A 83 17.47 3.45 12.41
N LEU A 84 16.24 3.58 11.89
CA LEU A 84 15.66 4.85 11.48
C LEU A 84 15.60 5.85 12.65
N GLU A 85 15.09 5.43 13.80
CA GLU A 85 14.98 6.24 15.02
C GLU A 85 16.36 6.73 15.49
N ARG A 86 17.34 5.82 15.59
CA ARG A 86 18.70 6.15 16.00
C ARG A 86 19.39 7.12 15.04
N VAL A 87 19.27 6.90 13.74
CA VAL A 87 19.84 7.79 12.72
C VAL A 87 19.17 9.16 12.76
N ALA A 88 17.86 9.22 12.93
CA ALA A 88 17.13 10.48 13.07
C ALA A 88 17.59 11.29 14.30
N GLU A 89 17.76 10.62 15.45
CA GLU A 89 18.27 11.25 16.66
C GLU A 89 19.69 11.81 16.51
N GLU A 90 20.58 11.06 15.86
CA GLU A 90 21.98 11.43 15.69
C GLU A 90 22.21 12.53 14.65
N THR A 91 21.44 12.52 13.56
CA THR A 91 21.55 13.50 12.45
C THR A 91 20.65 14.72 12.64
N GLY A 92 19.56 14.57 13.39
CA GLY A 92 18.52 15.57 13.52
C GLY A 92 17.56 15.61 12.31
N THR A 93 17.66 14.64 11.38
CA THR A 93 16.80 14.54 10.21
C THR A 93 15.51 13.79 10.57
N PRO A 94 14.32 14.43 10.48
CA PRO A 94 13.07 13.81 10.88
C PRO A 94 12.66 12.67 9.93
N VAL A 95 11.98 11.65 10.48
CA VAL A 95 11.42 10.52 9.74
C VAL A 95 9.90 10.60 9.77
N HIS A 96 9.24 10.42 8.64
CA HIS A 96 7.78 10.40 8.56
C HIS A 96 7.26 9.33 7.57
N PRO A 97 6.22 8.56 7.94
CA PRO A 97 5.61 8.51 9.29
C PRO A 97 6.62 8.14 10.37
N ASP A 98 6.22 8.30 11.64
CA ASP A 98 7.10 8.07 12.79
C ASP A 98 7.62 6.61 12.82
N PRO A 99 8.90 6.34 13.17
CA PRO A 99 9.43 4.99 13.30
C PRO A 99 8.63 4.09 14.25
N GLU A 100 8.01 4.64 15.31
CA GLU A 100 7.12 3.89 16.21
C GLU A 100 5.86 3.38 15.49
N THR A 101 5.34 4.14 14.53
CA THR A 101 4.24 3.68 13.67
C THR A 101 4.68 2.51 12.80
N LEU A 102 5.88 2.57 12.20
CA LEU A 102 6.41 1.46 11.44
C LEU A 102 6.59 0.20 12.29
N ARG A 103 7.19 0.35 13.49
CA ARG A 103 7.36 -0.75 14.48
C ARG A 103 6.02 -1.39 14.86
N THR A 104 5.00 -0.56 15.10
CA THR A 104 3.65 -1.01 15.41
C THR A 104 3.05 -1.81 14.25
N ILE A 105 3.23 -1.36 13.01
CA ILE A 105 2.62 -1.99 11.84
C ILE A 105 3.35 -3.28 11.43
N GLN A 106 4.65 -3.35 11.64
CA GLN A 106 5.44 -4.57 11.36
C GLN A 106 4.97 -5.79 12.15
N ASP A 107 4.48 -5.60 13.39
CA ASP A 107 3.93 -6.68 14.21
C ASP A 107 2.39 -6.63 14.18
N LYS A 108 1.77 -7.55 13.42
CA LYS A 108 0.31 -7.61 13.23
C LYS A 108 -0.47 -7.72 14.56
N LEU A 109 0.08 -8.41 15.57
CA LEU A 109 -0.56 -8.53 16.87
C LEU A 109 -0.52 -7.20 17.65
N VAL A 110 0.62 -6.51 17.64
CA VAL A 110 0.77 -5.20 18.28
C VAL A 110 -0.13 -4.18 17.58
N GLN A 111 -0.16 -4.19 16.26
CA GLN A 111 -1.05 -3.34 15.45
C GLN A 111 -2.52 -3.56 15.83
N LYS A 112 -3.01 -4.81 15.82
CA LYS A 112 -4.41 -5.13 16.14
C LYS A 112 -4.79 -4.76 17.58
N ARG A 113 -3.90 -4.98 18.54
CA ARG A 113 -4.13 -4.56 19.95
C ARG A 113 -4.26 -3.05 20.06
N ARG A 114 -3.30 -2.29 19.48
CA ARG A 114 -3.33 -0.82 19.52
C ARG A 114 -4.61 -0.26 18.89
N LEU A 115 -5.01 -0.80 17.76
CA LEU A 115 -6.22 -0.37 17.05
C LEU A 115 -7.50 -0.73 17.80
N SER A 116 -7.61 -1.94 18.32
CA SER A 116 -8.74 -2.38 19.13
C SER A 116 -8.88 -1.53 20.41
N GLU A 117 -7.77 -1.23 21.10
CA GLU A 117 -7.75 -0.34 22.26
C GLU A 117 -8.17 1.09 21.93
N ALA A 118 -7.89 1.55 20.70
CA ALA A 118 -8.34 2.84 20.17
C ALA A 118 -9.81 2.84 19.70
N GLY A 119 -10.47 1.67 19.70
CA GLY A 119 -11.86 1.53 19.26
C GLY A 119 -12.03 1.36 17.75
N VAL A 120 -10.96 1.14 16.99
CA VAL A 120 -11.02 0.80 15.56
C VAL A 120 -11.59 -0.61 15.42
N PRO A 121 -12.63 -0.82 14.58
CA PRO A 121 -13.18 -2.15 14.34
C PRO A 121 -12.17 -3.06 13.65
N VAL A 122 -11.82 -4.17 14.26
CA VAL A 122 -10.93 -5.21 13.75
C VAL A 122 -11.59 -6.57 13.91
N PRO A 123 -11.27 -7.58 13.08
CA PRO A 123 -11.68 -8.95 13.32
C PRO A 123 -11.24 -9.43 14.71
N GLU A 124 -12.00 -10.31 15.32
CA GLU A 124 -11.61 -10.95 16.57
C GLU A 124 -10.30 -11.72 16.39
N PHE A 125 -9.38 -11.59 17.34
CA PHE A 125 -8.03 -12.16 17.20
C PHE A 125 -7.47 -12.69 18.52
N ARG A 126 -6.54 -13.64 18.44
CA ARG A 126 -5.82 -14.21 19.59
C ARG A 126 -4.33 -14.35 19.27
N GLN A 127 -3.50 -14.19 20.29
CA GLN A 127 -2.08 -14.56 20.21
C GLN A 127 -1.95 -16.08 20.25
N VAL A 128 -1.01 -16.62 19.49
CA VAL A 128 -0.76 -18.06 19.39
C VAL A 128 0.74 -18.31 19.50
N ASP A 129 1.14 -19.08 20.53
CA ASP A 129 2.53 -19.43 20.78
C ASP A 129 2.77 -20.95 20.64
N SER A 130 1.68 -21.75 20.50
CA SER A 130 1.73 -23.21 20.30
C SER A 130 0.53 -23.70 19.47
N ALA A 131 0.61 -24.95 18.97
CA ALA A 131 -0.52 -25.59 18.31
C ALA A 131 -1.70 -25.81 19.26
N ASP A 132 -1.47 -26.00 20.56
CA ASP A 132 -2.53 -26.10 21.55
C ASP A 132 -3.23 -24.75 21.75
N ASP A 133 -2.48 -23.62 21.79
CA ASP A 133 -3.07 -22.27 21.85
C ASP A 133 -3.90 -21.99 20.58
N LEU A 134 -3.39 -22.40 19.41
CA LEU A 134 -4.13 -22.24 18.15
C LEU A 134 -5.45 -23.00 18.18
N ARG A 135 -5.44 -24.24 18.69
CA ARG A 135 -6.66 -25.05 18.80
C ARG A 135 -7.68 -24.39 19.73
N GLU A 136 -7.24 -23.95 20.92
CA GLU A 136 -8.11 -23.26 21.89
C GLU A 136 -8.69 -21.98 21.29
N ALA A 137 -7.85 -21.18 20.62
CA ALA A 137 -8.26 -19.94 19.96
C ALA A 137 -9.29 -20.18 18.84
N CYS A 138 -9.08 -21.20 17.98
CA CYS A 138 -10.02 -21.55 16.92
C CYS A 138 -11.33 -22.13 17.48
N GLU A 139 -11.31 -22.84 18.63
CA GLU A 139 -12.54 -23.27 19.30
C GLU A 139 -13.37 -22.09 19.81
N GLU A 140 -12.72 -20.98 20.22
CA GLU A 140 -13.40 -19.75 20.65
C GLU A 140 -13.90 -18.90 19.47
N LEU A 141 -13.05 -18.69 18.45
CA LEU A 141 -13.35 -17.83 17.29
C LEU A 141 -14.28 -18.51 16.28
N GLY A 142 -14.25 -19.84 16.23
CA GLY A 142 -14.92 -20.64 15.20
C GLY A 142 -13.97 -21.06 14.08
N TYR A 143 -14.43 -22.03 13.28
CA TYR A 143 -13.77 -22.46 12.03
C TYR A 143 -14.63 -22.06 10.82
N PRO A 144 -14.04 -21.62 9.70
CA PRO A 144 -12.60 -21.44 9.49
C PRO A 144 -12.04 -20.22 10.23
N ALA A 145 -10.72 -20.23 10.50
CA ALA A 145 -9.96 -19.11 11.05
C ALA A 145 -8.70 -18.86 10.21
N MET A 146 -8.09 -17.68 10.32
CA MET A 146 -6.88 -17.33 9.60
C MET A 146 -5.69 -17.19 10.55
N LEU A 147 -4.75 -18.12 10.48
CA LEU A 147 -3.47 -18.03 11.18
C LEU A 147 -2.52 -17.13 10.38
N LYS A 148 -1.92 -16.14 11.05
CA LYS A 148 -1.03 -15.15 10.43
C LYS A 148 0.31 -15.10 11.16
N ALA A 149 1.40 -15.08 10.40
CA ALA A 149 2.70 -14.68 10.94
C ALA A 149 2.60 -13.22 11.42
N ARG A 150 3.14 -12.92 12.60
CA ARG A 150 3.09 -11.55 13.16
C ARG A 150 3.96 -10.60 12.36
N GLU A 151 5.09 -11.07 11.84
CA GLU A 151 6.08 -10.27 11.12
C GLU A 151 6.39 -10.88 9.75
N GLY A 152 6.88 -10.06 8.81
CA GLY A 152 7.45 -10.51 7.53
C GLY A 152 6.45 -10.98 6.46
N GLY A 153 5.15 -10.98 6.73
CA GLY A 153 4.12 -11.35 5.73
C GLY A 153 3.78 -10.17 4.81
N TYR A 154 3.75 -10.41 3.50
CA TYR A 154 3.27 -9.47 2.49
C TYR A 154 2.64 -10.24 1.32
N ASP A 155 1.68 -9.64 0.61
CA ASP A 155 0.99 -10.25 -0.52
C ASP A 155 0.51 -11.70 -0.19
N GLY A 156 -0.21 -11.87 0.96
CA GLY A 156 -0.75 -13.16 1.42
C GLY A 156 0.28 -14.15 2.01
N ARG A 157 1.57 -13.87 1.90
CA ARG A 157 2.61 -14.73 2.48
C ARG A 157 2.57 -14.66 4.00
N GLY A 158 2.61 -15.85 4.64
CA GLY A 158 2.50 -15.96 6.09
C GLY A 158 1.07 -16.01 6.62
N ASN A 159 0.07 -16.14 5.73
CA ASN A 159 -1.32 -16.45 6.05
C ASN A 159 -1.58 -17.92 5.79
N VAL A 160 -2.20 -18.62 6.74
CA VAL A 160 -2.56 -20.04 6.62
C VAL A 160 -4.00 -20.24 7.11
N PRO A 161 -4.95 -20.62 6.24
CA PRO A 161 -6.30 -20.92 6.67
C PRO A 161 -6.33 -22.18 7.54
N VAL A 162 -7.16 -22.17 8.58
CA VAL A 162 -7.41 -23.30 9.47
C VAL A 162 -8.89 -23.64 9.32
N GLU A 163 -9.18 -24.58 8.43
CA GLU A 163 -10.55 -24.92 8.04
C GLU A 163 -11.25 -25.79 9.08
N SER A 164 -10.48 -26.57 9.84
CA SER A 164 -10.98 -27.56 10.77
C SER A 164 -9.98 -27.88 11.90
N PRO A 165 -10.38 -28.52 12.99
CA PRO A 165 -9.47 -28.95 14.06
C PRO A 165 -8.31 -29.85 13.58
N GLU A 166 -8.50 -30.58 12.48
CA GLU A 166 -7.51 -31.47 11.91
C GLU A 166 -6.35 -30.70 11.23
N ASP A 167 -6.58 -29.44 10.83
CA ASP A 167 -5.58 -28.61 10.15
C ASP A 167 -4.61 -27.90 11.10
N VAL A 168 -4.96 -27.80 12.38
CA VAL A 168 -4.24 -27.01 13.40
C VAL A 168 -2.74 -27.28 13.43
N GLU A 169 -2.34 -28.56 13.52
CA GLU A 169 -0.94 -28.94 13.61
C GLU A 169 -0.16 -28.58 12.33
N GLY A 170 -0.79 -28.78 11.16
CA GLY A 170 -0.22 -28.45 9.85
C GLY A 170 -0.09 -26.96 9.64
N ALA A 171 -1.12 -26.21 9.98
CA ALA A 171 -1.14 -24.74 9.87
C ALA A 171 -0.08 -24.10 10.79
N PHE A 172 -0.01 -24.52 12.06
CA PHE A 172 0.98 -24.00 12.99
C PHE A 172 2.40 -24.33 12.54
N ALA A 173 2.64 -25.54 12.03
CA ALA A 173 3.95 -25.94 11.51
C ALA A 173 4.38 -25.20 10.23
N ALA A 174 3.43 -24.62 9.48
CA ALA A 174 3.71 -23.84 8.28
C ALA A 174 4.15 -22.38 8.57
N ILE A 175 3.89 -21.88 9.79
CA ILE A 175 4.35 -20.55 10.22
C ILE A 175 5.69 -20.69 10.93
N ASP A 176 6.68 -19.93 10.48
CA ASP A 176 8.00 -19.84 11.11
C ASP A 176 8.05 -18.58 11.99
N GLY A 177 7.94 -18.76 13.31
CA GLY A 177 8.02 -17.67 14.27
C GLY A 177 6.73 -17.34 15.01
N PRO A 178 6.66 -16.16 15.66
CA PRO A 178 5.47 -15.71 16.40
C PRO A 178 4.25 -15.59 15.49
N ALA A 179 3.08 -16.03 16.01
CA ALA A 179 1.83 -16.04 15.24
C ALA A 179 0.67 -15.39 16.00
N MET A 180 -0.37 -15.07 15.25
CA MET A 180 -1.70 -14.72 15.73
C MET A 180 -2.75 -15.40 14.86
N VAL A 181 -3.94 -15.61 15.40
CA VAL A 181 -5.08 -16.11 14.64
C VAL A 181 -6.21 -15.08 14.69
N GLU A 182 -6.89 -14.92 13.56
CA GLU A 182 -8.09 -14.08 13.41
C GLU A 182 -9.29 -14.94 12.99
N GLU A 183 -10.49 -14.50 13.35
CA GLU A 183 -11.70 -15.05 12.74
C GLU A 183 -11.65 -14.84 11.22
N MET A 184 -12.18 -15.82 10.47
CA MET A 184 -12.37 -15.66 9.03
C MET A 184 -13.58 -14.76 8.80
N VAL A 185 -13.33 -13.55 8.30
CA VAL A 185 -14.40 -12.58 8.04
C VAL A 185 -15.20 -13.01 6.81
N ASP A 186 -16.51 -13.16 6.96
CA ASP A 186 -17.43 -13.26 5.83
C ASP A 186 -17.69 -11.83 5.32
N PHE A 187 -17.13 -11.50 4.16
CA PHE A 187 -17.21 -10.15 3.59
C PHE A 187 -17.96 -10.13 2.26
N GLU A 188 -18.69 -9.05 2.03
CA GLU A 188 -19.35 -8.75 0.75
C GLU A 188 -18.35 -8.17 -0.26
N ARG A 189 -17.44 -7.30 0.21
CA ARG A 189 -16.40 -6.64 -0.57
C ARG A 189 -15.14 -6.38 0.25
N GLU A 190 -14.05 -6.28 -0.47
CA GLU A 190 -12.84 -5.65 0.04
C GLU A 190 -12.80 -4.19 -0.42
N LEU A 191 -12.52 -3.31 0.51
CA LEU A 191 -12.43 -1.86 0.28
C LEU A 191 -11.03 -1.38 0.67
N ALA A 192 -10.59 -0.30 0.06
CA ALA A 192 -9.41 0.43 0.49
C ALA A 192 -9.66 1.93 0.55
N VAL A 193 -9.03 2.59 1.51
CA VAL A 193 -9.06 4.04 1.64
C VAL A 193 -7.66 4.55 1.96
N MET A 194 -7.16 5.47 1.16
CA MET A 194 -5.94 6.18 1.49
C MET A 194 -6.28 7.30 2.48
N GLY A 195 -5.73 7.23 3.68
CA GLY A 195 -5.77 8.32 4.66
C GLY A 195 -4.54 9.19 4.55
N CYS A 196 -4.63 10.47 4.87
CA CYS A 196 -3.46 11.35 4.93
C CYS A 196 -3.49 12.28 6.14
N ARG A 197 -2.29 12.57 6.66
CA ARG A 197 -2.09 13.53 7.74
C ARG A 197 -1.00 14.51 7.38
N GLY A 198 -1.31 15.82 7.47
CA GLY A 198 -0.39 16.93 7.28
C GLY A 198 0.43 17.29 8.51
N ALA A 199 1.31 18.28 8.35
CA ALA A 199 2.25 18.71 9.39
C ALA A 199 1.58 19.46 10.55
N ASP A 200 0.44 20.09 10.32
CA ASP A 200 -0.38 20.79 11.32
C ASP A 200 -1.43 19.91 12.01
N GLY A 201 -1.42 18.60 11.69
CA GLY A 201 -2.37 17.62 12.18
C GLY A 201 -3.68 17.55 11.37
N GLU A 202 -3.79 18.30 10.27
CA GLU A 202 -4.88 18.15 9.32
C GLU A 202 -4.94 16.70 8.79
N ARG A 203 -6.15 16.14 8.71
CA ARG A 203 -6.39 14.78 8.22
C ARG A 203 -7.46 14.81 7.15
N ASP A 204 -7.28 13.96 6.17
CA ASP A 204 -8.27 13.76 5.10
C ASP A 204 -8.20 12.32 4.59
N THR A 205 -9.22 11.90 3.86
CA THR A 205 -9.28 10.61 3.20
C THR A 205 -9.55 10.77 1.73
N PHE A 206 -8.90 9.96 0.91
CA PHE A 206 -9.29 9.78 -0.48
C PHE A 206 -10.65 9.08 -0.57
N PRO A 207 -11.33 9.13 -1.72
CA PRO A 207 -12.54 8.36 -1.94
C PRO A 207 -12.33 6.88 -1.70
N VAL A 208 -13.36 6.22 -1.17
CA VAL A 208 -13.36 4.76 -0.99
C VAL A 208 -13.18 4.08 -2.33
N THR A 209 -12.42 3.01 -2.35
CA THR A 209 -12.08 2.21 -3.52
C THR A 209 -12.46 0.76 -3.23
N GLU A 210 -13.12 0.09 -4.14
CA GLU A 210 -13.27 -1.37 -4.11
C GLU A 210 -11.99 -2.01 -4.63
N THR A 211 -11.50 -3.04 -3.95
CA THR A 211 -10.34 -3.82 -4.35
C THR A 211 -10.76 -5.23 -4.70
N ILE A 212 -10.25 -5.73 -5.82
CA ILE A 212 -10.52 -7.08 -6.29
C ILE A 212 -9.23 -7.87 -6.20
N HIS A 213 -9.22 -8.90 -5.35
CA HIS A 213 -8.09 -9.79 -5.17
C HIS A 213 -8.37 -11.16 -5.77
N GLU A 214 -7.34 -11.78 -6.32
CA GLU A 214 -7.30 -13.18 -6.67
C GLU A 214 -6.03 -13.79 -6.07
N GLU A 215 -6.15 -14.90 -5.37
CA GLU A 215 -5.03 -15.54 -4.66
C GLU A 215 -4.30 -14.57 -3.73
N GLU A 216 -5.07 -13.75 -2.98
CA GLU A 216 -4.58 -12.71 -2.05
C GLU A 216 -3.74 -11.59 -2.70
N ILE A 217 -3.72 -11.53 -4.05
CA ILE A 217 -2.98 -10.50 -4.79
C ILE A 217 -3.97 -9.56 -5.47
N LEU A 218 -3.81 -8.26 -5.21
CA LEU A 218 -4.62 -7.23 -5.84
C LEU A 218 -4.54 -7.28 -7.36
N ARG A 219 -5.70 -7.42 -8.01
CA ARG A 219 -5.85 -7.39 -9.46
C ARG A 219 -6.32 -6.03 -9.95
N GLU A 220 -7.42 -5.54 -9.39
CA GLU A 220 -8.01 -4.26 -9.80
C GLU A 220 -8.43 -3.42 -8.60
N SER A 221 -8.45 -2.10 -8.84
CA SER A 221 -9.00 -1.08 -7.93
C SER A 221 -10.06 -0.28 -8.67
N VAL A 222 -11.26 -0.15 -8.11
CA VAL A 222 -12.44 0.47 -8.74
C VAL A 222 -12.91 1.65 -7.89
N SER A 223 -12.92 2.86 -8.45
CA SER A 223 -13.39 4.08 -7.78
C SER A 223 -14.34 4.88 -8.68
N PRO A 224 -15.62 5.11 -8.27
CA PRO A 224 -16.25 4.70 -7.03
C PRO A 224 -16.39 3.19 -6.92
N PRO A 225 -16.47 2.63 -5.69
CA PRO A 225 -16.78 1.22 -5.50
C PRO A 225 -18.19 0.91 -6.01
N ARG A 226 -18.45 -0.35 -6.35
CA ARG A 226 -19.73 -0.83 -6.90
C ARG A 226 -20.77 -1.03 -5.78
N THR A 227 -20.98 0.00 -4.97
CA THR A 227 -22.00 0.07 -3.94
C THR A 227 -22.63 1.45 -3.93
N ASP A 228 -23.96 1.51 -3.76
CA ASP A 228 -24.73 2.73 -3.63
C ASP A 228 -25.01 3.11 -2.16
N ASP A 229 -24.45 2.35 -1.20
CA ASP A 229 -24.68 2.62 0.22
C ASP A 229 -23.73 3.69 0.77
N ASP A 230 -24.16 4.93 0.74
CA ASP A 230 -23.43 6.06 1.35
C ASP A 230 -23.06 5.82 2.83
N ALA A 231 -23.84 5.03 3.56
CA ALA A 231 -23.54 4.75 4.97
C ALA A 231 -22.32 3.85 5.11
N VAL A 232 -22.14 2.87 4.22
CA VAL A 232 -20.92 2.04 4.12
C VAL A 232 -19.72 2.92 3.82
N LEU A 233 -19.81 3.78 2.79
CA LEU A 233 -18.72 4.65 2.39
C LEU A 233 -18.30 5.62 3.52
N ASN A 234 -19.27 6.16 4.23
CA ASN A 234 -19.00 7.05 5.36
C ASN A 234 -18.37 6.30 6.54
N ARG A 235 -18.81 5.06 6.84
CA ARG A 235 -18.19 4.22 7.87
C ARG A 235 -16.74 3.89 7.50
N ALA A 236 -16.47 3.49 6.26
CA ALA A 236 -15.12 3.20 5.80
C ALA A 236 -14.17 4.39 6.01
N ARG A 237 -14.60 5.60 5.64
CA ARG A 237 -13.82 6.83 5.87
C ARG A 237 -13.62 7.12 7.36
N ALA A 238 -14.65 6.93 8.19
CA ALA A 238 -14.56 7.15 9.63
C ALA A 238 -13.53 6.22 10.28
N VAL A 239 -13.56 4.92 9.93
CA VAL A 239 -12.57 3.94 10.40
C VAL A 239 -11.15 4.38 10.05
N VAL A 240 -10.91 4.90 8.84
CA VAL A 240 -9.57 5.38 8.44
C VAL A 240 -9.15 6.63 9.21
N LEU A 241 -10.06 7.55 9.51
CA LEU A 241 -9.75 8.69 10.37
C LEU A 241 -9.39 8.25 11.80
N ASP A 242 -10.06 7.24 12.35
CA ASP A 242 -9.75 6.65 13.65
C ASP A 242 -8.38 5.94 13.63
N VAL A 243 -8.04 5.25 12.52
CA VAL A 243 -6.69 4.69 12.30
C VAL A 243 -5.64 5.78 12.32
N LEU A 244 -5.86 6.89 11.60
CA LEU A 244 -4.94 8.01 11.63
C LEU A 244 -4.78 8.59 13.04
N ASP A 245 -5.83 8.58 13.88
CA ASP A 245 -5.74 9.04 15.27
C ASP A 245 -4.94 8.09 16.16
N ALA A 246 -4.97 6.80 15.86
CA ALA A 246 -4.23 5.78 16.60
C ALA A 246 -2.75 5.68 16.22
N MET A 247 -2.34 6.20 15.05
CA MET A 247 -0.97 6.14 14.54
C MET A 247 -0.28 7.50 14.63
N ASP A 248 1.04 7.52 14.72
CA ASP A 248 1.85 8.73 14.84
C ASP A 248 2.54 9.11 13.52
N GLY A 249 2.94 10.37 13.40
CA GLY A 249 3.61 10.89 12.22
C GLY A 249 2.66 11.43 11.14
N ARG A 250 3.21 11.84 10.02
CA ARG A 250 2.50 12.43 8.88
C ARG A 250 2.87 11.73 7.58
N GLY A 251 2.00 11.79 6.61
CA GLY A 251 2.14 11.08 5.33
C GLY A 251 0.80 10.53 4.85
N VAL A 252 0.86 9.62 3.90
CA VAL A 252 -0.26 8.82 3.43
C VAL A 252 -0.19 7.44 4.07
N PHE A 253 -1.35 6.91 4.43
CA PHE A 253 -1.55 5.58 4.96
C PHE A 253 -2.54 4.85 4.04
N GLY A 254 -2.15 3.70 3.51
CA GLY A 254 -3.05 2.81 2.79
C GLY A 254 -3.75 1.89 3.80
N VAL A 255 -5.07 1.91 3.82
CA VAL A 255 -5.86 1.11 4.76
C VAL A 255 -6.78 0.20 3.98
N GLU A 256 -6.67 -1.10 4.21
CA GLU A 256 -7.53 -2.12 3.63
C GLU A 256 -8.60 -2.57 4.63
N LEU A 257 -9.82 -2.72 4.14
CA LEU A 257 -11.04 -2.91 4.93
C LEU A 257 -11.88 -4.03 4.34
N PHE A 258 -12.62 -4.72 5.20
CA PHE A 258 -13.70 -5.61 4.80
C PHE A 258 -15.06 -4.94 5.03
N GLU A 259 -15.94 -5.00 4.03
CA GLU A 259 -17.36 -4.72 4.17
C GLU A 259 -18.08 -6.04 4.41
N THR A 260 -18.74 -6.20 5.57
CA THR A 260 -19.54 -7.39 5.83
C THR A 260 -20.92 -7.32 5.17
N PRO A 261 -21.65 -8.44 5.00
CA PRO A 261 -23.01 -8.43 4.45
C PRO A 261 -24.01 -7.53 5.20
N ASP A 262 -23.76 -7.26 6.49
CA ASP A 262 -24.55 -6.34 7.31
C ASP A 262 -24.10 -4.88 7.17
N GLY A 263 -23.08 -4.62 6.32
CA GLY A 263 -22.51 -3.31 6.03
C GLY A 263 -21.62 -2.78 7.16
N GLU A 264 -21.15 -3.60 8.08
CA GLU A 264 -20.08 -3.22 9.02
C GLU A 264 -18.76 -3.14 8.29
N ILE A 265 -17.85 -2.33 8.82
CA ILE A 265 -16.50 -2.16 8.28
C ILE A 265 -15.49 -2.64 9.30
N LEU A 266 -14.69 -3.62 8.91
CA LEU A 266 -13.59 -4.16 9.70
C LEU A 266 -12.25 -3.85 9.04
N LEU A 267 -11.26 -3.47 9.84
CA LEU A 267 -9.91 -3.21 9.33
C LEU A 267 -9.18 -4.53 9.09
N ASN A 268 -8.67 -4.69 7.87
CA ASN A 268 -7.79 -5.80 7.48
C ASN A 268 -6.31 -5.45 7.73
N GLU A 269 -5.77 -4.48 6.98
CA GLU A 269 -4.34 -4.15 7.00
C GLU A 269 -4.09 -2.65 6.86
N ILE A 270 -2.92 -2.19 7.35
CA ILE A 270 -2.44 -0.81 7.20
C ILE A 270 -1.02 -0.83 6.61
N ALA A 271 -0.80 0.01 5.60
CA ALA A 271 0.53 0.36 5.12
C ALA A 271 0.81 1.85 5.45
N PRO A 272 1.88 2.18 6.18
CA PRO A 272 2.19 3.57 6.57
C PRO A 272 2.91 4.32 5.43
N ARG A 273 2.40 4.20 4.22
CA ARG A 273 2.94 4.72 2.96
C ARG A 273 1.88 4.69 1.86
N PRO A 274 2.14 5.29 0.68
CA PRO A 274 1.33 5.05 -0.51
C PRO A 274 1.15 3.55 -0.79
N HIS A 275 -0.05 3.14 -1.19
CA HIS A 275 -0.41 1.74 -1.36
C HIS A 275 -0.87 1.43 -2.79
N ASN A 276 -0.72 0.15 -3.18
CA ASN A 276 -1.09 -0.30 -4.52
C ASN A 276 -2.57 -0.05 -4.85
N SER A 277 -3.47 -0.25 -3.88
CA SER A 277 -4.90 0.02 -4.03
C SER A 277 -5.23 1.50 -4.30
N GLY A 278 -4.28 2.42 -4.05
CA GLY A 278 -4.41 3.86 -4.31
C GLY A 278 -3.76 4.34 -5.61
N HIS A 279 -3.23 3.46 -6.47
CA HIS A 279 -2.54 3.88 -7.72
C HIS A 279 -3.45 4.62 -8.69
N TRP A 280 -4.73 4.28 -8.74
CA TRP A 280 -5.74 4.96 -9.52
C TRP A 280 -5.83 6.48 -9.23
N THR A 281 -5.37 6.93 -8.06
CA THR A 281 -5.39 8.34 -7.67
C THR A 281 -4.46 9.21 -8.52
N ILE A 282 -3.51 8.62 -9.26
CA ILE A 282 -2.58 9.37 -10.12
C ILE A 282 -3.37 10.14 -11.18
N GLU A 283 -4.28 9.50 -11.87
CA GLU A 283 -5.14 10.11 -12.88
C GLU A 283 -6.53 10.47 -12.32
N GLY A 284 -7.04 9.68 -11.39
CA GLY A 284 -8.41 9.75 -10.91
C GLY A 284 -8.67 10.83 -9.88
N CYS A 285 -7.64 11.41 -9.22
CA CYS A 285 -7.78 12.47 -8.22
C CYS A 285 -7.12 13.78 -8.67
N HIS A 286 -7.49 14.89 -8.01
CA HIS A 286 -6.82 16.18 -8.22
C HIS A 286 -5.39 16.17 -7.68
N THR A 287 -5.16 15.51 -6.55
CA THR A 287 -3.85 15.25 -5.96
C THR A 287 -3.70 13.75 -5.81
N SER A 288 -2.64 13.16 -6.34
CA SER A 288 -2.40 11.72 -6.17
C SER A 288 -1.96 11.38 -4.75
N GLN A 289 -2.10 10.11 -4.35
CA GLN A 289 -1.56 9.65 -3.07
C GLN A 289 -0.05 9.91 -2.93
N PHE A 290 0.69 9.87 -4.02
CA PHE A 290 2.15 10.10 -4.03
C PHE A 290 2.47 11.57 -3.82
N GLU A 291 1.81 12.47 -4.54
CA GLU A 291 1.95 13.90 -4.33
C GLU A 291 1.52 14.31 -2.92
N GLN A 292 0.41 13.74 -2.44
CA GLN A 292 -0.09 13.99 -1.08
C GLN A 292 0.91 13.52 -0.02
N HIS A 293 1.55 12.36 -0.21
CA HIS A 293 2.58 11.87 0.70
C HIS A 293 3.78 12.81 0.73
N VAL A 294 4.30 13.21 -0.44
CA VAL A 294 5.41 14.19 -0.52
C VAL A 294 5.02 15.50 0.18
N ARG A 295 3.83 16.04 -0.08
CA ARG A 295 3.36 17.27 0.58
C ARG A 295 3.31 17.11 2.08
N ALA A 296 2.74 16.03 2.57
CA ALA A 296 2.57 15.77 4.00
C ALA A 296 3.94 15.65 4.71
N VAL A 297 4.84 14.79 4.22
CA VAL A 297 6.14 14.54 4.87
C VAL A 297 7.05 15.76 4.80
N MET A 298 7.01 16.52 3.70
CA MET A 298 7.78 17.76 3.53
C MET A 298 7.16 18.98 4.24
N GLY A 299 6.01 18.83 4.92
CA GLY A 299 5.35 19.93 5.64
C GLY A 299 4.71 20.97 4.73
N MET A 300 4.32 20.58 3.52
CA MET A 300 3.51 21.41 2.62
C MET A 300 2.02 21.26 2.97
N ALA A 301 1.18 22.20 2.53
CA ALA A 301 -0.27 22.08 2.64
C ALA A 301 -0.78 20.84 1.88
N LEU A 302 -1.72 20.11 2.47
CA LEU A 302 -2.39 19.02 1.78
C LEU A 302 -3.13 19.54 0.54
N GLY A 303 -3.18 18.73 -0.51
CA GLY A 303 -4.02 18.96 -1.68
C GLY A 303 -5.40 18.37 -1.46
N THR A 304 -6.37 18.72 -2.32
CA THR A 304 -7.68 18.06 -2.28
C THR A 304 -7.58 16.59 -2.68
N THR A 305 -8.27 15.74 -1.95
CA THR A 305 -8.36 14.29 -2.21
C THR A 305 -9.51 13.94 -3.17
N GLU A 306 -10.25 14.94 -3.66
CA GLU A 306 -11.43 14.75 -4.49
C GLU A 306 -11.10 13.97 -5.77
N ARG A 307 -12.01 13.04 -6.11
CA ARG A 307 -11.97 12.32 -7.38
C ARG A 307 -12.39 13.24 -8.53
N ARG A 308 -11.68 13.16 -9.65
CA ARG A 308 -11.96 13.91 -10.88
C ARG A 308 -13.01 13.20 -11.74
N ALA A 309 -12.90 11.87 -11.83
CA ALA A 309 -13.78 11.02 -12.64
C ALA A 309 -13.80 9.58 -12.10
N PRO A 310 -14.80 8.76 -12.43
CA PRO A 310 -14.72 7.32 -12.22
C PRO A 310 -13.43 6.76 -12.82
N THR A 311 -12.73 5.91 -12.08
CA THR A 311 -11.40 5.44 -12.49
C THR A 311 -11.20 4.01 -12.03
N VAL A 312 -10.68 3.18 -12.91
CA VAL A 312 -10.32 1.80 -12.62
C VAL A 312 -8.86 1.56 -12.95
N SER A 313 -8.14 0.89 -12.06
CA SER A 313 -6.74 0.51 -12.26
C SER A 313 -6.59 -1.01 -12.18
N ALA A 314 -5.85 -1.61 -13.12
CA ALA A 314 -5.56 -3.03 -13.15
C ALA A 314 -4.05 -3.28 -13.09
N ASN A 315 -3.60 -4.14 -12.17
CA ASN A 315 -2.20 -4.52 -12.04
C ASN A 315 -1.74 -5.39 -13.24
N VAL A 316 -0.56 -5.08 -13.76
CA VAL A 316 0.16 -5.91 -14.73
C VAL A 316 1.09 -6.81 -13.94
N LEU A 317 0.76 -8.09 -13.86
CA LEU A 317 1.51 -9.09 -13.11
C LEU A 317 2.33 -9.96 -14.05
N GLY A 318 3.44 -10.48 -13.55
CA GLY A 318 4.23 -11.46 -14.30
C GLY A 318 3.41 -12.75 -14.52
N ASP A 319 3.41 -13.22 -15.74
CA ASP A 319 2.68 -14.41 -16.24
C ASP A 319 3.64 -15.53 -16.68
N VAL A 320 4.84 -15.56 -16.11
CA VAL A 320 5.93 -16.46 -16.53
C VAL A 320 6.32 -17.42 -15.42
N GLU A 321 6.50 -18.69 -15.76
CA GLU A 321 6.87 -19.74 -14.80
C GLU A 321 8.30 -19.57 -14.26
N GLU A 322 9.24 -19.18 -15.14
CA GLU A 322 10.65 -19.01 -14.78
C GLU A 322 11.05 -17.54 -14.79
N ARG A 323 11.81 -17.13 -13.78
CA ARG A 323 12.40 -15.78 -13.69
C ARG A 323 13.26 -15.49 -14.91
N ARG A 324 13.01 -14.36 -15.57
CA ARG A 324 13.73 -13.91 -16.77
C ARG A 324 13.73 -12.37 -16.89
N PRO A 325 14.57 -11.79 -17.77
CA PRO A 325 14.53 -10.38 -18.05
C PRO A 325 13.14 -9.90 -18.50
N ALA A 326 12.69 -8.77 -17.99
CA ALA A 326 11.36 -8.24 -18.26
C ALA A 326 11.31 -7.60 -19.65
N THR A 327 10.50 -8.14 -20.54
CA THR A 327 10.20 -7.55 -21.86
C THR A 327 8.68 -7.64 -22.06
N LEU A 328 8.02 -6.48 -22.05
CA LEU A 328 6.57 -6.36 -22.24
C LEU A 328 6.25 -6.17 -23.73
N SER A 329 5.13 -6.73 -24.17
CA SER A 329 4.53 -6.53 -25.49
C SER A 329 3.04 -6.28 -25.36
N GLY A 330 2.42 -5.66 -26.35
CA GLY A 330 0.98 -5.33 -26.36
C GLY A 330 0.68 -3.91 -25.84
N GLU A 331 1.69 -3.15 -25.46
CA GLU A 331 1.55 -1.77 -24.95
C GLU A 331 0.89 -0.82 -25.97
N GLU A 332 0.97 -1.12 -27.27
CA GLU A 332 0.40 -0.28 -28.31
C GLU A 332 -1.12 -0.11 -28.15
N SER A 333 -1.84 -1.16 -27.73
CA SER A 333 -3.29 -1.13 -27.48
C SER A 333 -3.63 -0.17 -26.34
N VAL A 334 -2.91 -0.25 -25.22
CA VAL A 334 -3.10 0.65 -24.09
C VAL A 334 -2.80 2.10 -24.51
N LEU A 335 -1.66 2.33 -25.17
CA LEU A 335 -1.22 3.67 -25.60
C LEU A 335 -2.13 4.28 -26.68
N ALA A 336 -2.83 3.48 -27.48
CA ALA A 336 -3.80 3.93 -28.48
C ALA A 336 -5.19 4.20 -27.90
N THR A 337 -5.50 3.68 -26.71
CA THR A 337 -6.81 3.84 -26.08
C THR A 337 -6.90 5.20 -25.38
N PRO A 338 -7.85 6.07 -25.77
CA PRO A 338 -8.07 7.34 -25.08
C PRO A 338 -8.35 7.09 -23.58
N ARG A 339 -7.79 7.95 -22.71
CA ARG A 339 -8.01 7.88 -21.25
C ARG A 339 -7.40 6.64 -20.56
N ALA A 340 -6.65 5.81 -21.28
CA ALA A 340 -5.85 4.74 -20.69
C ALA A 340 -4.42 5.21 -20.43
N HIS A 341 -3.88 4.87 -19.28
CA HIS A 341 -2.55 5.24 -18.83
C HIS A 341 -1.78 3.97 -18.41
N LEU A 342 -0.57 3.81 -18.97
CA LEU A 342 0.32 2.70 -18.62
C LEU A 342 1.42 3.18 -17.69
N HIS A 343 1.53 2.56 -16.53
CA HIS A 343 2.62 2.77 -15.58
C HIS A 343 3.52 1.53 -15.54
N TRP A 344 4.67 1.60 -16.20
CA TRP A 344 5.69 0.57 -16.18
C TRP A 344 6.67 0.83 -15.04
N TYR A 345 6.86 -0.16 -14.16
CA TYR A 345 7.68 0.05 -12.95
C TYR A 345 9.18 -0.02 -13.19
N GLY A 346 9.64 -0.58 -14.33
CA GLY A 346 11.06 -0.65 -14.66
C GLY A 346 11.83 -1.72 -13.91
N LYS A 347 11.15 -2.77 -13.41
CA LYS A 347 11.82 -3.92 -12.79
C LYS A 347 12.56 -4.75 -13.86
N HIS A 348 13.82 -5.11 -13.59
CA HIS A 348 14.67 -5.81 -14.54
C HIS A 348 14.19 -7.22 -14.90
N ASP A 349 13.66 -7.94 -13.93
CA ASP A 349 13.20 -9.30 -14.10
C ASP A 349 11.68 -9.42 -13.91
N VAL A 350 11.10 -10.40 -14.59
CA VAL A 350 9.73 -10.85 -14.41
C VAL A 350 9.72 -12.30 -13.88
N TYR A 351 8.78 -12.59 -13.00
CA TYR A 351 8.44 -13.94 -12.52
C TYR A 351 6.96 -13.93 -12.12
N GLU A 352 6.40 -15.12 -11.92
CA GLU A 352 4.98 -15.30 -11.61
C GLU A 352 4.47 -14.36 -10.52
N LEU A 353 3.36 -13.68 -10.81
CA LEU A 353 2.65 -12.75 -9.93
C LEU A 353 3.44 -11.50 -9.48
N ARG A 354 4.66 -11.28 -10.02
CA ARG A 354 5.39 -10.05 -9.72
C ARG A 354 4.66 -8.84 -10.29
N LYS A 355 4.38 -7.84 -9.45
CA LYS A 355 3.79 -6.55 -9.87
C LYS A 355 4.79 -5.81 -10.76
N MET A 356 4.52 -5.74 -12.07
CA MET A 356 5.42 -5.16 -13.09
C MET A 356 5.00 -3.79 -13.57
N GLY A 357 3.72 -3.45 -13.42
CA GLY A 357 3.11 -2.20 -13.83
C GLY A 357 1.64 -2.17 -13.46
N HIS A 358 0.95 -1.15 -13.91
CA HIS A 358 -0.51 -1.10 -13.90
C HIS A 358 -1.04 -0.31 -15.11
N VAL A 359 -2.27 -0.56 -15.48
CA VAL A 359 -3.04 0.22 -16.45
C VAL A 359 -4.16 0.91 -15.70
N THR A 360 -4.28 2.22 -15.84
CA THR A 360 -5.40 2.99 -15.30
C THR A 360 -6.27 3.49 -16.45
N LEU A 361 -7.58 3.31 -16.32
CA LEU A 361 -8.59 3.83 -17.25
C LEU A 361 -9.48 4.83 -16.52
N VAL A 362 -9.58 6.05 -17.07
CA VAL A 362 -10.38 7.15 -16.50
C VAL A 362 -11.71 7.27 -17.24
N GLY A 363 -12.82 7.43 -16.54
CA GLY A 363 -14.14 7.69 -17.12
C GLY A 363 -14.21 9.02 -17.88
N GLY A 364 -15.29 9.25 -18.64
CA GLY A 364 -15.42 10.44 -19.50
C GLY A 364 -15.50 11.75 -18.73
N ASP A 365 -14.93 12.83 -19.33
CA ASP A 365 -14.93 14.21 -18.80
C ASP A 365 -16.22 14.99 -19.12
N ASP A 366 -17.11 14.47 -19.97
CA ASP A 366 -18.17 15.25 -20.64
C ASP A 366 -19.52 15.31 -19.88
N GLY A 367 -19.48 15.21 -18.55
CA GLY A 367 -20.73 15.34 -17.76
C GLY A 367 -21.70 14.16 -17.93
N ASP A 368 -21.28 13.10 -18.59
CA ASP A 368 -21.89 11.79 -18.48
C ASP A 368 -21.48 11.24 -17.11
N GLU A 369 -22.28 11.57 -16.09
CA GLU A 369 -22.14 11.04 -14.72
C GLU A 369 -22.29 9.50 -14.66
N GLU A 370 -22.45 8.85 -15.79
CA GLU A 370 -22.73 7.43 -15.98
C GLU A 370 -21.64 6.67 -16.76
N SER A 371 -20.33 7.01 -16.62
CA SER A 371 -19.35 5.98 -16.97
C SER A 371 -19.50 4.87 -15.93
N ASP A 372 -20.22 3.82 -16.30
CA ASP A 372 -20.42 2.63 -15.47
C ASP A 372 -19.04 2.05 -15.11
N THR A 373 -18.78 1.92 -13.83
CA THR A 373 -17.51 1.35 -13.36
C THR A 373 -17.34 -0.10 -13.77
N ASP A 374 -18.43 -0.84 -14.02
CA ASP A 374 -18.37 -2.20 -14.56
C ASP A 374 -17.89 -2.21 -16.01
N ASP A 375 -18.33 -1.23 -16.83
CA ASP A 375 -17.84 -1.09 -18.22
C ASP A 375 -16.35 -0.72 -18.23
N LEU A 376 -15.92 0.23 -17.38
CA LEU A 376 -14.50 0.58 -17.24
C LEU A 376 -13.66 -0.61 -16.76
N LEU A 377 -14.19 -1.40 -15.82
CA LEU A 377 -13.52 -2.61 -15.31
C LEU A 377 -13.36 -3.65 -16.43
N GLY A 378 -14.39 -3.85 -17.23
CA GLY A 378 -14.33 -4.73 -18.40
C GLY A 378 -13.28 -4.28 -19.43
N GLU A 379 -13.25 -2.97 -19.73
CA GLU A 379 -12.31 -2.40 -20.70
C GLU A 379 -10.84 -2.45 -20.20
N VAL A 380 -10.57 -2.08 -18.94
CA VAL A 380 -9.20 -2.11 -18.40
C VAL A 380 -8.66 -3.54 -18.30
N ARG A 381 -9.52 -4.53 -17.98
CA ARG A 381 -9.15 -5.95 -18.01
C ARG A 381 -8.75 -6.40 -19.41
N ALA A 382 -9.54 -6.04 -20.42
CA ALA A 382 -9.23 -6.37 -21.81
C ALA A 382 -7.89 -5.77 -22.26
N LEU A 383 -7.62 -4.51 -21.89
CA LEU A 383 -6.34 -3.84 -22.18
C LEU A 383 -5.16 -4.52 -21.45
N ARG A 384 -5.33 -4.85 -20.17
CA ARG A 384 -4.30 -5.56 -19.40
C ARG A 384 -3.99 -6.92 -20.00
N ASP A 385 -5.01 -7.67 -20.42
CA ASP A 385 -4.87 -9.04 -20.92
C ASP A 385 -4.20 -9.11 -22.31
N GLU A 386 -4.10 -7.98 -23.04
CA GLU A 386 -3.29 -7.86 -24.25
C GLU A 386 -1.78 -7.70 -23.93
N LEU A 387 -1.44 -7.31 -22.70
CA LEU A 387 -0.07 -7.16 -22.24
C LEU A 387 0.51 -8.54 -21.89
N THR A 388 1.59 -8.93 -22.56
CA THR A 388 2.24 -10.23 -22.35
C THR A 388 3.75 -10.07 -22.21
N PHE A 389 4.36 -10.94 -21.40
CA PHE A 389 5.83 -10.98 -21.33
C PHE A 389 6.37 -11.95 -22.35
N GLN A 390 7.32 -11.46 -23.18
CA GLN A 390 7.94 -12.27 -24.23
C GLN A 390 8.66 -13.48 -23.64
N GLN A 391 8.59 -14.60 -24.37
CA GLN A 391 9.23 -15.87 -23.99
C GLN A 391 10.75 -15.83 -24.17
#